data_af3823c600938dfb9d01401b2cfdc23d
#
_entry.id   af3823c600938dfb9d01401b2cfdc23d
#
_cell.length_a   1.000
_cell.length_b   1.000
_cell.length_c   1.000
_cell.angle_alpha   90.00
_cell.angle_beta   90.00
_cell.angle_gamma   90.00
#
_symmetry.space_group_name_H-M   'P 1'
#
loop_
_entity.id
_entity.type
_entity.pdbx_description
1 polymer ?
#
loop_
_entity_poly.entity_id
_entity_poly.type
_entity_poly.pdbx_seq_one_letter_code
_entity_poly.pdbx_strand_id
1 'polypeptide(L)'
;MEQYATNLEVEELYINYTSKHCXKKLIELMMACWSESPSGRPDFSTIRKVVHTLNKENETSNLVDNLLKRMEQYATNLEGLVEERTQEYLGEKKKVEELLHQLLPPSIADQLIGGNPVQAEAYDSVTIYFSDIVGFTALSALSTPMQVVALLNDLYLAFDSVVDNFKVYKVETIGDAYMVVSGLPERRDDHASQIAQMSLALLHKVKNFTIRHRPNEQLKLRIGIHSGKKIIKLLVNFPLF
;
A
#
# COMPACT_ATOMS: atom_id res chain seq x y z
N MET A 1 -8.99 5.87 -12.84
CA MET A 1 -9.78 6.31 -14.01
C MET A 1 -9.23 7.57 -14.68
N GLU A 2 -8.73 8.54 -13.94
CA GLU A 2 -8.12 9.75 -14.52
C GLU A 2 -6.85 9.49 -15.35
N GLN A 3 -6.05 8.51 -14.98
CA GLN A 3 -4.80 8.16 -15.70
C GLN A 3 -5.06 7.44 -17.05
N TYR A 4 -6.22 6.81 -17.21
CA TYR A 4 -6.64 6.23 -18.50
C TYR A 4 -7.07 7.31 -19.52
N ALA A 5 -7.66 8.39 -19.02
CA ALA A 5 -8.06 9.53 -19.88
C ALA A 5 -6.83 10.26 -20.47
N THR A 6 -5.76 10.43 -19.71
CA THR A 6 -4.55 11.11 -20.17
C THR A 6 -3.80 10.35 -21.27
N ASN A 7 -3.76 9.01 -21.21
CA ASN A 7 -3.10 8.20 -22.25
C ASN A 7 -3.88 8.20 -23.57
N LEU A 8 -5.20 8.17 -23.50
CA LEU A 8 -6.05 8.28 -24.67
C LEU A 8 -5.93 9.66 -25.36
N GLU A 9 -5.81 10.73 -24.59
CA GLU A 9 -5.59 12.07 -25.10
C GLU A 9 -4.22 12.24 -25.79
N VAL A 10 -3.18 11.60 -25.27
CA VAL A 10 -1.83 11.63 -25.87
C VAL A 10 -1.81 10.82 -27.17
N GLU A 11 -2.48 9.65 -27.23
CA GLU A 11 -2.61 8.87 -28.48
C GLU A 11 -3.45 9.62 -29.53
N GLU A 12 -4.55 10.25 -29.15
CA GLU A 12 -5.36 11.08 -30.04
C GLU A 12 -4.56 12.28 -30.56
N LEU A 13 -3.72 12.89 -29.74
CA LEU A 13 -2.84 14.00 -30.16
C LEU A 13 -1.75 13.54 -31.12
N TYR A 14 -1.18 12.35 -30.91
CA TYR A 14 -0.13 11.80 -31.80
C TYR A 14 -0.72 11.35 -33.14
N ILE A 15 -1.87 10.71 -33.15
CA ILE A 15 -2.64 10.35 -34.36
C ILE A 15 -3.08 11.63 -35.09
N ASN A 16 -3.51 12.66 -34.36
CA ASN A 16 -3.89 13.94 -34.94
C ASN A 16 -2.71 14.73 -35.56
N TYR A 17 -1.52 14.66 -34.99
CA TYR A 17 -0.37 15.43 -35.48
C TYR A 17 0.23 14.84 -36.77
N THR A 18 0.38 13.53 -36.85
CA THR A 18 0.88 12.85 -38.07
C THR A 18 -0.17 12.74 -39.17
N SER A 19 -1.44 12.70 -38.82
CA SER A 19 -2.60 12.56 -39.71
C SER A 19 -3.10 13.92 -40.26
N LYS A 20 -2.84 15.02 -39.55
CA LYS A 20 -3.42 16.34 -39.92
C LYS A 20 -3.06 16.83 -41.33
N HIS A 21 -1.83 16.59 -41.79
CA HIS A 21 -1.41 17.01 -43.14
C HIS A 21 -1.92 16.04 -44.20
N CYS A 22 -1.92 14.82 -43.96
CA CYS A 22 -2.46 13.77 -44.83
C CYS A 22 -4.00 13.83 -44.93
N UNK A 23 -4.45 14.05 -44.09
CA UNK A 23 -5.73 14.12 -44.03
C UNK A 23 -6.28 15.20 -44.73
N LYS A 24 -5.81 16.28 -44.40
CA LYS A 24 -6.27 17.47 -45.04
C LYS A 24 -6.29 17.33 -46.58
N LYS A 25 -5.20 16.88 -47.15
CA LYS A 25 -5.09 16.67 -48.62
C LYS A 25 -6.07 15.59 -49.10
N LEU A 26 -6.29 14.52 -48.31
CA LEU A 26 -7.25 13.46 -48.63
C LEU A 26 -8.68 13.99 -48.58
N ILE A 27 -9.03 14.80 -47.57
CA ILE A 27 -10.34 15.44 -47.43
C ILE A 27 -10.59 16.40 -48.62
N GLU A 28 -9.59 17.22 -48.96
CA GLU A 28 -9.67 18.11 -50.10
C GLU A 28 -9.93 17.34 -51.40
N LEU A 29 -9.23 16.22 -51.61
CA LEU A 29 -9.44 15.35 -52.77
C LEU A 29 -10.85 14.76 -52.77
N MET A 30 -11.35 14.27 -51.63
CA MET A 30 -12.71 13.75 -51.50
C MET A 30 -13.77 14.81 -51.80
N MET A 31 -13.58 16.02 -51.26
CA MET A 31 -14.50 17.15 -51.52
C MET A 31 -14.52 17.53 -53.00
N ALA A 32 -13.36 17.55 -53.66
CA ALA A 32 -13.25 17.77 -55.09
C ALA A 32 -13.96 16.70 -55.91
N CYS A 33 -13.86 15.39 -55.50
CA CYS A 33 -14.57 14.29 -56.18
C CYS A 33 -16.09 14.40 -56.02
N TRP A 34 -16.55 15.03 -54.95
CA TRP A 34 -18.01 15.19 -54.66
C TRP A 34 -18.57 16.55 -55.16
N SER A 35 -17.75 17.28 -55.94
CA SER A 35 -18.23 18.54 -56.55
C SER A 35 -19.53 18.30 -57.36
N GLU A 36 -20.52 19.19 -57.22
CA GLU A 36 -21.79 19.11 -57.96
C GLU A 36 -21.53 19.29 -59.48
N SER A 37 -20.59 20.17 -59.86
CA SER A 37 -20.22 20.35 -61.25
C SER A 37 -19.29 19.23 -61.72
N PRO A 38 -19.65 18.51 -62.80
CA PRO A 38 -18.77 17.46 -63.35
C PRO A 38 -17.38 17.99 -63.80
N SER A 39 -17.30 19.23 -64.27
CA SER A 39 -16.03 19.89 -64.69
C SER A 39 -15.12 20.21 -63.50
N GLY A 40 -15.63 20.27 -62.28
CA GLY A 40 -14.88 20.47 -61.02
C GLY A 40 -14.27 19.19 -60.44
N ARG A 41 -14.64 18.02 -60.97
CA ARG A 41 -14.14 16.73 -60.43
C ARG A 41 -12.80 16.39 -61.04
N PRO A 42 -11.84 15.97 -60.19
CA PRO A 42 -10.51 15.56 -60.69
C PRO A 42 -10.59 14.27 -61.50
N ASP A 43 -9.82 14.17 -62.58
CA ASP A 43 -9.71 12.96 -63.37
C ASP A 43 -8.94 11.87 -62.62
N PHE A 44 -9.09 10.61 -63.06
CA PHE A 44 -8.41 9.48 -62.41
C PHE A 44 -6.89 9.59 -62.37
N SER A 45 -6.27 10.26 -63.32
CA SER A 45 -4.81 10.46 -63.33
C SER A 45 -4.37 11.42 -62.20
N THR A 46 -5.17 12.45 -61.95
CA THR A 46 -4.96 13.40 -60.84
C THR A 46 -5.18 12.73 -59.47
N ILE A 47 -6.28 11.98 -59.34
CA ILE A 47 -6.57 11.19 -58.14
C ILE A 47 -5.39 10.25 -57.82
N ARG A 48 -4.95 9.48 -58.82
CA ARG A 48 -3.83 8.55 -58.70
C ARG A 48 -2.54 9.26 -58.27
N LYS A 49 -2.21 10.42 -58.85
CA LYS A 49 -1.02 11.21 -58.48
C LYS A 49 -1.07 11.66 -57.02
N VAL A 50 -2.21 12.20 -56.58
CA VAL A 50 -2.38 12.69 -55.20
C VAL A 50 -2.29 11.51 -54.20
N VAL A 51 -2.98 10.42 -54.47
CA VAL A 51 -2.95 9.21 -53.61
C VAL A 51 -1.51 8.63 -53.57
N HIS A 52 -0.84 8.57 -54.71
CA HIS A 52 0.55 8.10 -54.79
C HIS A 52 1.51 9.02 -54.00
N THR A 53 1.32 10.32 -54.04
CA THR A 53 2.10 11.30 -53.28
C THR A 53 1.89 11.12 -51.76
N LEU A 54 0.63 10.92 -51.34
CA LEU A 54 0.27 10.66 -49.95
C LEU A 54 0.84 9.33 -49.45
N ASN A 55 0.97 8.36 -50.35
CA ASN A 55 1.51 7.03 -50.00
C ASN A 55 3.04 6.96 -50.06
N LYS A 56 3.68 7.91 -50.75
CA LYS A 56 5.14 7.97 -50.91
C LYS A 56 5.89 8.35 -49.64
N GLU A 57 5.20 8.99 -48.68
CA GLU A 57 5.74 9.28 -47.34
C GLU A 57 5.80 8.00 -46.46
N ASN A 58 5.14 6.92 -46.90
CA ASN A 58 5.20 5.59 -46.28
C ASN A 58 5.97 4.66 -47.23
N GLU A 59 7.27 4.64 -47.12
CA GLU A 59 8.22 3.96 -48.05
C GLU A 59 8.16 2.43 -48.06
N THR A 60 7.02 1.82 -47.93
CA THR A 60 6.87 0.38 -48.12
C THR A 60 5.78 0.13 -49.17
N SER A 61 6.20 -0.49 -50.23
CA SER A 61 5.37 -0.74 -51.43
C SER A 61 4.30 -1.82 -51.20
N ASN A 62 4.26 -2.44 -50.03
CA ASN A 62 3.34 -3.55 -49.71
C ASN A 62 2.50 -3.24 -48.49
N LEU A 63 1.17 -3.23 -48.64
CA LEU A 63 0.20 -3.03 -47.57
C LEU A 63 0.37 -4.01 -46.41
N VAL A 64 0.75 -5.24 -46.74
CA VAL A 64 0.95 -6.33 -45.76
C VAL A 64 2.17 -6.01 -44.88
N ASP A 65 3.25 -5.51 -45.44
CA ASP A 65 4.47 -5.15 -44.69
C ASP A 65 4.20 -4.00 -43.71
N ASN A 66 3.40 -3.02 -44.11
CA ASN A 66 2.97 -1.92 -43.25
C ASN A 66 2.09 -2.41 -42.08
N LEU A 67 1.17 -3.35 -42.37
CA LEU A 67 0.33 -3.95 -41.34
C LEU A 67 1.18 -4.76 -40.35
N LEU A 68 2.11 -5.57 -40.85
CA LEU A 68 3.00 -6.35 -40.00
C LEU A 68 3.85 -5.45 -39.08
N LYS A 69 4.42 -4.38 -39.64
CA LYS A 69 5.21 -3.42 -38.87
C LYS A 69 4.38 -2.76 -37.77
N ARG A 70 3.15 -2.36 -38.06
CA ARG A 70 2.23 -1.81 -37.06
C ARG A 70 1.87 -2.84 -35.98
N MET A 71 1.64 -4.07 -36.36
CA MET A 71 1.36 -5.17 -35.41
C MET A 71 2.55 -5.43 -34.48
N GLU A 72 3.77 -5.41 -35.04
CA GLU A 72 5.02 -5.52 -34.26
C GLU A 72 5.16 -4.37 -33.26
N GLN A 73 4.90 -3.14 -33.69
CA GLN A 73 4.91 -1.97 -32.79
C GLN A 73 3.87 -2.09 -31.69
N TYR A 74 2.66 -2.53 -32.03
CA TYR A 74 1.59 -2.77 -31.06
C TYR A 74 1.98 -3.85 -30.04
N ALA A 75 2.54 -4.96 -30.52
CA ALA A 75 3.00 -6.07 -29.65
C ALA A 75 4.08 -5.57 -28.68
N THR A 76 5.08 -4.85 -29.18
CA THR A 76 6.16 -4.29 -28.34
C THR A 76 5.64 -3.31 -27.30
N ASN A 77 4.72 -2.42 -27.70
CA ASN A 77 4.11 -1.46 -26.76
C ASN A 77 3.28 -2.17 -25.69
N LEU A 78 2.51 -3.20 -26.07
CA LEU A 78 1.74 -4.02 -25.12
C LEU A 78 2.65 -4.75 -24.13
N GLU A 79 3.74 -5.35 -24.63
CA GLU A 79 4.73 -6.02 -23.80
C GLU A 79 5.33 -5.04 -22.78
N GLY A 80 5.71 -3.84 -23.20
CA GLY A 80 6.21 -2.78 -22.33
C GLY A 80 5.20 -2.37 -21.26
N LEU A 81 3.94 -2.18 -21.66
CA LEU A 81 2.86 -1.80 -20.71
C LEU A 81 2.58 -2.91 -19.71
N VAL A 82 2.55 -4.17 -20.16
CA VAL A 82 2.35 -5.34 -19.28
C VAL A 82 3.50 -5.44 -18.27
N GLU A 83 4.74 -5.28 -18.73
CA GLU A 83 5.93 -5.31 -17.86
C GLU A 83 5.83 -4.20 -16.79
N GLU A 84 5.56 -2.96 -17.20
CA GLU A 84 5.40 -1.82 -16.28
C GLU A 84 4.32 -2.09 -15.22
N ARG A 85 3.13 -2.52 -15.65
CA ARG A 85 2.01 -2.83 -14.75
C ARG A 85 2.31 -3.99 -13.81
N THR A 86 3.05 -5.00 -14.32
CA THR A 86 3.48 -6.15 -13.50
C THR A 86 4.44 -5.68 -12.40
N GLN A 87 5.39 -4.82 -12.73
CA GLN A 87 6.35 -4.30 -11.75
C GLN A 87 5.65 -3.42 -10.70
N GLU A 88 4.71 -2.57 -11.10
CA GLU A 88 3.89 -1.78 -10.18
C GLU A 88 3.12 -2.68 -9.21
N TYR A 89 2.42 -3.69 -9.75
CA TYR A 89 1.63 -4.64 -8.96
C TYR A 89 2.50 -5.40 -7.95
N LEU A 90 3.66 -5.90 -8.38
CA LEU A 90 4.60 -6.62 -7.51
C LEU A 90 5.13 -5.70 -6.41
N GLY A 91 5.41 -4.43 -6.73
CA GLY A 91 5.84 -3.43 -5.76
C GLY A 91 4.77 -3.13 -4.72
N GLU A 92 3.52 -2.96 -5.13
CA GLU A 92 2.39 -2.73 -4.23
C GLU A 92 2.12 -3.96 -3.36
N LYS A 93 2.13 -5.15 -3.95
CA LYS A 93 1.95 -6.42 -3.23
C LYS A 93 3.00 -6.57 -2.12
N LYS A 94 4.27 -6.31 -2.44
CA LYS A 94 5.36 -6.38 -1.46
C LYS A 94 5.16 -5.40 -0.29
N LYS A 95 4.74 -4.17 -0.57
CA LYS A 95 4.43 -3.18 0.49
C LYS A 95 3.30 -3.67 1.41
N VAL A 96 2.25 -4.26 0.84
CA VAL A 96 1.13 -4.81 1.62
C VAL A 96 1.62 -5.97 2.51
N GLU A 97 2.43 -6.88 1.96
CA GLU A 97 3.01 -7.99 2.72
C GLU A 97 3.88 -7.48 3.87
N GLU A 98 4.75 -6.50 3.62
CA GLU A 98 5.59 -5.87 4.64
C GLU A 98 4.75 -5.23 5.76
N LEU A 99 3.70 -4.50 5.41
CA LEU A 99 2.78 -3.90 6.39
C LEU A 99 2.06 -4.96 7.22
N LEU A 100 1.63 -6.06 6.58
CA LEU A 100 0.97 -7.17 7.26
C LEU A 100 1.91 -7.80 8.30
N HIS A 101 3.18 -8.01 7.94
CA HIS A 101 4.20 -8.56 8.85
C HIS A 101 4.56 -7.60 9.99
N GLN A 102 4.36 -6.28 9.82
CA GLN A 102 4.54 -5.31 10.91
C GLN A 102 3.38 -5.35 11.91
N LEU A 103 2.18 -5.68 11.45
CA LEU A 103 0.96 -5.66 12.28
C LEU A 103 0.66 -7.00 12.92
N LEU A 104 1.11 -8.11 12.33
CA LEU A 104 0.76 -9.47 12.72
C LEU A 104 2.01 -10.34 12.85
N PRO A 105 1.97 -11.34 13.75
CA PRO A 105 3.04 -12.36 13.78
C PRO A 105 3.22 -13.01 12.41
N PRO A 106 4.46 -13.33 12.00
CA PRO A 106 4.73 -13.88 10.65
C PRO A 106 3.87 -15.10 10.29
N SER A 107 3.67 -16.01 11.22
CA SER A 107 2.85 -17.22 11.01
C SER A 107 1.39 -16.91 10.67
N ILE A 108 0.84 -15.82 11.21
CA ILE A 108 -0.55 -15.38 10.95
C ILE A 108 -0.61 -14.59 9.63
N ALA A 109 0.37 -13.71 9.41
CA ALA A 109 0.49 -12.95 8.17
C ALA A 109 0.57 -13.89 6.95
N ASP A 110 1.41 -14.92 7.02
CA ASP A 110 1.57 -15.92 5.96
C ASP A 110 0.27 -16.68 5.66
N GLN A 111 -0.49 -17.06 6.71
CA GLN A 111 -1.80 -17.71 6.54
C GLN A 111 -2.78 -16.81 5.80
N LEU A 112 -2.85 -15.53 6.19
CA LEU A 112 -3.76 -14.56 5.56
C LEU A 112 -3.35 -14.25 4.12
N ILE A 113 -2.05 -14.09 3.86
CA ILE A 113 -1.52 -13.90 2.49
C ILE A 113 -1.87 -15.11 1.62
N GLY A 114 -1.82 -16.32 2.19
CA GLY A 114 -2.20 -17.56 1.53
C GLY A 114 -3.72 -17.77 1.39
N GLY A 115 -4.55 -16.81 1.87
CA GLY A 115 -6.01 -16.90 1.81
C GLY A 115 -6.62 -17.90 2.78
N ASN A 116 -5.86 -18.34 3.78
CA ASN A 116 -6.32 -19.33 4.76
C ASN A 116 -6.94 -18.64 5.98
N PRO A 117 -8.05 -19.16 6.50
CA PRO A 117 -8.64 -18.60 7.72
C PRO A 117 -7.76 -18.88 8.94
N VAL A 118 -7.55 -17.86 9.76
CA VAL A 118 -6.80 -18.00 11.02
C VAL A 118 -7.66 -18.78 12.01
N GLN A 119 -7.15 -19.91 12.47
CA GLN A 119 -7.83 -20.76 13.44
C GLN A 119 -7.44 -20.36 14.88
N ALA A 120 -8.38 -20.55 15.80
CA ALA A 120 -8.10 -20.38 17.23
C ALA A 120 -7.09 -21.43 17.69
N GLU A 121 -6.04 -21.01 18.37
CA GLU A 121 -4.99 -21.90 18.85
C GLU A 121 -4.96 -21.92 20.38
N ALA A 122 -4.79 -23.11 20.94
CA ALA A 122 -4.67 -23.30 22.38
C ALA A 122 -3.19 -23.33 22.79
N TYR A 123 -2.86 -22.49 23.74
CA TYR A 123 -1.53 -22.42 24.35
C TYR A 123 -1.65 -22.90 25.80
N ASP A 124 -0.92 -23.95 26.17
CA ASP A 124 -1.00 -24.56 27.48
C ASP A 124 -0.35 -23.68 28.56
N SER A 125 0.65 -22.89 28.17
CA SER A 125 1.33 -22.03 29.14
C SER A 125 1.81 -20.76 28.43
N VAL A 126 1.23 -19.62 28.82
CA VAL A 126 1.63 -18.27 28.38
C VAL A 126 1.60 -17.34 29.59
N THR A 127 2.34 -16.26 29.52
CA THR A 127 2.28 -15.19 30.52
C THR A 127 1.82 -13.90 29.86
N ILE A 128 0.77 -13.33 30.43
CA ILE A 128 0.19 -12.07 29.98
C ILE A 128 0.57 -10.97 30.96
N TYR A 129 0.95 -9.83 30.42
CA TYR A 129 1.25 -8.59 31.13
C TYR A 129 0.22 -7.54 30.74
N PHE A 130 -0.31 -6.87 31.76
CA PHE A 130 -1.13 -5.67 31.61
C PHE A 130 -0.53 -4.56 32.45
N SER A 131 -0.50 -3.35 31.90
CA SER A 131 -0.22 -2.17 32.72
C SER A 131 -1.13 -1.00 32.33
N ASP A 132 -1.34 -0.11 33.28
CA ASP A 132 -1.99 1.17 33.08
C ASP A 132 -1.29 2.27 33.90
N ILE A 133 -1.61 3.54 33.60
CA ILE A 133 -1.07 4.70 34.31
C ILE A 133 -1.92 4.98 35.55
N VAL A 134 -1.29 5.00 36.70
CA VAL A 134 -1.97 5.37 37.97
C VAL A 134 -2.44 6.82 37.90
N GLY A 135 -3.74 7.03 38.01
CA GLY A 135 -4.36 8.37 38.02
C GLY A 135 -4.49 9.00 36.64
N PHE A 136 -4.42 8.21 35.55
CA PHE A 136 -4.51 8.70 34.16
C PHE A 136 -5.76 9.56 33.92
N THR A 137 -6.91 9.14 34.45
CA THR A 137 -8.19 9.88 34.31
C THR A 137 -8.08 11.33 34.86
N ALA A 138 -7.46 11.48 36.03
CA ALA A 138 -7.25 12.80 36.63
C ALA A 138 -6.22 13.62 35.83
N LEU A 139 -5.15 12.98 35.43
CA LEU A 139 -4.09 13.62 34.62
C LEU A 139 -4.64 14.09 33.26
N SER A 140 -5.44 13.25 32.60
CA SER A 140 -6.06 13.60 31.30
C SER A 140 -7.08 14.72 31.43
N ALA A 141 -7.88 14.73 32.52
CA ALA A 141 -8.86 15.79 32.78
C ALA A 141 -8.19 17.18 32.99
N LEU A 142 -6.96 17.20 33.49
CA LEU A 142 -6.17 18.41 33.72
C LEU A 142 -5.20 18.75 32.57
N SER A 143 -5.31 18.07 31.44
CA SER A 143 -4.45 18.25 30.28
C SER A 143 -5.28 18.54 29.02
N THR A 144 -4.69 19.19 28.03
CA THR A 144 -5.34 19.35 26.73
C THR A 144 -5.31 18.02 25.97
N PRO A 145 -6.24 17.78 25.03
CA PRO A 145 -6.23 16.54 24.23
C PRO A 145 -4.88 16.27 23.54
N MET A 146 -4.24 17.30 22.98
CA MET A 146 -2.93 17.15 22.33
C MET A 146 -1.81 16.79 23.32
N GLN A 147 -1.88 17.28 24.56
CA GLN A 147 -0.94 16.92 25.63
C GLN A 147 -1.08 15.44 26.02
N VAL A 148 -2.32 14.94 26.07
CA VAL A 148 -2.61 13.53 26.38
C VAL A 148 -2.07 12.63 25.25
N VAL A 149 -2.34 12.99 23.99
CA VAL A 149 -1.83 12.25 22.83
C VAL A 149 -0.30 12.22 22.83
N ALA A 150 0.34 13.38 23.07
CA ALA A 150 1.81 13.47 23.13
C ALA A 150 2.39 12.60 24.26
N LEU A 151 1.75 12.63 25.44
CA LEU A 151 2.17 11.80 26.58
C LEU A 151 2.10 10.31 26.25
N LEU A 152 0.98 9.84 25.70
CA LEU A 152 0.79 8.42 25.35
C LEU A 152 1.77 8.01 24.26
N ASN A 153 1.96 8.84 23.24
CA ASN A 153 2.93 8.55 22.17
C ASN A 153 4.36 8.42 22.72
N ASP A 154 4.80 9.36 23.54
CA ASP A 154 6.14 9.33 24.14
C ASP A 154 6.31 8.09 25.03
N LEU A 155 5.28 7.75 25.81
CA LEU A 155 5.29 6.59 26.70
C LEU A 155 5.38 5.28 25.89
N TYR A 156 4.55 5.16 24.84
CA TYR A 156 4.54 3.96 24.01
C TYR A 156 5.86 3.78 23.25
N LEU A 157 6.44 4.83 22.72
CA LEU A 157 7.77 4.78 22.08
C LEU A 157 8.84 4.31 23.10
N ALA A 158 8.76 4.82 24.33
CA ALA A 158 9.67 4.42 25.40
C ALA A 158 9.47 2.95 25.79
N PHE A 159 8.22 2.46 25.81
CA PHE A 159 7.88 1.06 26.14
C PHE A 159 8.31 0.12 25.01
N ASP A 160 8.00 0.46 23.78
CA ASP A 160 8.35 -0.34 22.59
C ASP A 160 9.88 -0.54 22.53
N SER A 161 10.67 0.51 22.81
CA SER A 161 12.13 0.40 22.87
C SER A 161 12.65 -0.57 23.95
N VAL A 162 11.88 -0.80 25.00
CA VAL A 162 12.21 -1.79 26.04
C VAL A 162 11.74 -3.18 25.59
N VAL A 163 10.49 -3.30 25.14
CA VAL A 163 9.82 -4.53 24.72
C VAL A 163 10.64 -5.27 23.64
N ASP A 164 11.22 -4.53 22.69
CA ASP A 164 12.03 -5.08 21.60
C ASP A 164 13.27 -5.87 22.07
N ASN A 165 13.68 -5.71 23.32
CA ASN A 165 14.82 -6.45 23.89
C ASN A 165 14.43 -7.78 24.51
N PHE A 166 13.14 -8.12 24.52
CA PHE A 166 12.62 -9.32 25.16
C PHE A 166 11.88 -10.20 24.16
N LYS A 167 11.77 -11.49 24.48
CA LYS A 167 11.04 -12.46 23.64
C LYS A 167 9.56 -12.44 24.04
N VAL A 168 8.90 -11.34 23.69
CA VAL A 168 7.51 -11.07 24.00
C VAL A 168 6.80 -10.52 22.75
N TYR A 169 5.48 -10.59 22.77
CA TYR A 169 4.64 -10.09 21.69
C TYR A 169 3.71 -9.00 22.25
N LYS A 170 3.78 -7.80 21.67
CA LYS A 170 2.87 -6.69 21.97
C LYS A 170 1.52 -7.00 21.35
N VAL A 171 0.47 -7.09 22.17
CA VAL A 171 -0.87 -7.44 21.70
C VAL A 171 -1.61 -6.18 21.24
N GLU A 172 -1.81 -5.24 22.15
CA GLU A 172 -2.54 -3.99 21.86
C GLU A 172 -2.28 -2.92 22.91
N THR A 173 -2.66 -1.70 22.57
CA THR A 173 -2.74 -0.57 23.48
C THR A 173 -4.15 0.02 23.41
N ILE A 174 -4.81 0.19 24.56
CA ILE A 174 -6.15 0.76 24.65
C ILE A 174 -6.12 1.92 25.65
N GLY A 175 -6.13 3.15 25.13
CA GLY A 175 -5.96 4.33 25.97
C GLY A 175 -4.59 4.31 26.66
N ASP A 176 -4.56 4.22 27.99
CA ASP A 176 -3.31 4.11 28.78
C ASP A 176 -2.92 2.65 29.11
N ALA A 177 -3.74 1.70 28.69
CA ALA A 177 -3.47 0.27 28.93
C ALA A 177 -2.50 -0.27 27.87
N TYR A 178 -1.50 -1.04 28.35
CA TYR A 178 -0.48 -1.66 27.50
C TYR A 178 -0.46 -3.16 27.78
N MET A 179 -0.71 -3.96 26.74
CA MET A 179 -0.82 -5.43 26.86
C MET A 179 0.29 -6.12 26.07
N VAL A 180 1.00 -7.01 26.76
CA VAL A 180 2.10 -7.82 26.20
C VAL A 180 1.92 -9.27 26.64
N VAL A 181 2.39 -10.20 25.81
CA VAL A 181 2.34 -11.64 26.11
C VAL A 181 3.66 -12.30 25.74
N SER A 182 4.02 -13.36 26.46
CA SER A 182 5.13 -14.26 26.11
C SER A 182 4.65 -15.71 26.15
N GLY A 183 5.25 -16.54 25.28
CA GLY A 183 4.83 -17.92 25.08
C GLY A 183 3.92 -18.09 23.87
N LEU A 184 3.67 -16.98 23.13
CA LEU A 184 3.00 -16.98 21.83
C LEU A 184 3.57 -15.85 20.96
N PRO A 185 3.49 -15.97 19.64
CA PRO A 185 3.05 -17.13 18.86
C PRO A 185 4.04 -18.32 18.98
N GLU A 186 5.27 -18.04 19.40
CA GLU A 186 6.29 -19.06 19.67
C GLU A 186 6.12 -19.61 21.08
N ARG A 187 5.97 -20.92 21.20
CA ARG A 187 5.91 -21.59 22.50
C ARG A 187 7.28 -21.54 23.18
N ARG A 188 7.31 -21.13 24.46
CA ARG A 188 8.55 -20.90 25.21
C ARG A 188 8.35 -21.28 26.66
N ASP A 189 9.32 -21.96 27.25
CA ASP A 189 9.32 -22.33 28.66
C ASP A 189 9.70 -21.15 29.57
N ASP A 190 10.47 -20.18 29.04
CA ASP A 190 10.94 -19.01 29.80
C ASP A 190 9.98 -17.82 29.77
N HIS A 191 8.72 -18.00 29.27
CA HIS A 191 7.74 -16.95 29.08
C HIS A 191 7.51 -16.08 30.33
N ALA A 192 7.44 -16.70 31.53
CA ALA A 192 7.21 -15.98 32.79
C ALA A 192 8.43 -15.11 33.16
N SER A 193 9.63 -15.64 32.93
CA SER A 193 10.89 -14.92 33.18
C SER A 193 11.04 -13.71 32.25
N GLN A 194 10.71 -13.87 30.97
CA GLN A 194 10.74 -12.77 29.96
C GLN A 194 9.81 -11.63 30.39
N ILE A 195 8.58 -11.94 30.77
CA ILE A 195 7.60 -10.94 31.22
C ILE A 195 8.05 -10.26 32.52
N ALA A 196 8.59 -11.03 33.49
CA ALA A 196 9.05 -10.46 34.76
C ALA A 196 10.21 -9.49 34.55
N GLN A 197 11.20 -9.89 33.77
CA GLN A 197 12.37 -9.05 33.44
C GLN A 197 11.96 -7.79 32.68
N MET A 198 11.10 -7.93 31.66
CA MET A 198 10.53 -6.83 30.91
C MET A 198 9.79 -5.84 31.82
N SER A 199 8.97 -6.37 32.76
CA SER A 199 8.21 -5.54 33.73
C SER A 199 9.13 -4.68 34.60
N LEU A 200 10.24 -5.25 35.08
CA LEU A 200 11.24 -4.52 35.86
C LEU A 200 11.94 -3.45 35.01
N ALA A 201 12.25 -3.76 33.75
CA ALA A 201 12.86 -2.81 32.83
C ALA A 201 11.90 -1.65 32.52
N LEU A 202 10.60 -1.92 32.33
CA LEU A 202 9.57 -0.90 32.14
C LEU A 202 9.43 0.00 33.37
N LEU A 203 9.43 -0.58 34.57
CA LEU A 203 9.39 0.20 35.81
C LEU A 203 10.63 1.12 35.93
N HIS A 204 11.79 0.61 35.57
CA HIS A 204 13.02 1.42 35.54
C HIS A 204 12.93 2.56 34.53
N LYS A 205 12.40 2.28 33.35
CA LYS A 205 12.19 3.28 32.29
C LYS A 205 11.24 4.40 32.76
N VAL A 206 10.13 4.01 33.41
CA VAL A 206 9.11 4.96 33.92
C VAL A 206 9.66 5.87 35.03
N LYS A 207 10.56 5.38 35.88
CA LYS A 207 11.22 6.22 36.92
C LYS A 207 11.96 7.41 36.30
N ASN A 208 12.49 7.25 35.11
CA ASN A 208 13.24 8.29 34.40
C ASN A 208 12.42 9.01 33.33
N PHE A 209 11.13 8.70 33.26
CA PHE A 209 10.21 9.27 32.24
C PHE A 209 9.69 10.62 32.73
N THR A 210 9.85 11.66 31.91
CA THR A 210 9.38 13.02 32.22
C THR A 210 8.17 13.35 31.35
N ILE A 211 7.07 13.76 31.98
CA ILE A 211 5.89 14.26 31.28
C ILE A 211 6.20 15.68 30.79
N ARG A 212 6.22 15.88 29.45
CA ARG A 212 6.64 17.18 28.85
C ARG A 212 5.92 18.41 29.43
N HIS A 213 4.59 18.30 29.60
CA HIS A 213 3.76 19.42 30.09
C HIS A 213 3.62 19.45 31.61
N ARG A 214 4.17 18.44 32.32
CA ARG A 214 4.14 18.34 33.79
C ARG A 214 5.45 17.73 34.32
N PRO A 215 6.59 18.42 34.13
CA PRO A 215 7.90 17.82 34.44
C PRO A 215 8.12 17.47 35.91
N ASN A 216 7.32 18.06 36.81
CA ASN A 216 7.40 17.81 38.25
C ASN A 216 6.51 16.63 38.70
N GLU A 217 5.70 16.07 37.80
CA GLU A 217 4.85 14.91 38.11
C GLU A 217 5.54 13.61 37.68
N GLN A 218 5.67 12.70 38.62
CA GLN A 218 6.26 11.37 38.36
C GLN A 218 5.19 10.41 37.90
N LEU A 219 5.36 9.86 36.72
CA LEU A 219 4.48 8.83 36.19
C LEU A 219 4.64 7.53 37.01
N LYS A 220 3.53 6.85 37.30
CA LYS A 220 3.50 5.59 38.02
C LYS A 220 2.68 4.58 37.23
N LEU A 221 3.16 3.33 37.20
CA LEU A 221 2.45 2.21 36.55
C LEU A 221 1.81 1.29 37.58
N ARG A 222 0.65 0.78 37.24
CA ARG A 222 0.04 -0.38 37.86
C ARG A 222 0.23 -1.55 36.90
N ILE A 223 0.80 -2.66 37.39
CA ILE A 223 1.15 -3.82 36.55
C ILE A 223 0.46 -5.05 37.10
N GLY A 224 -0.15 -5.82 36.22
CA GLY A 224 -0.71 -7.14 36.49
C GLY A 224 -0.07 -8.19 35.58
N ILE A 225 0.34 -9.32 36.15
CA ILE A 225 0.94 -10.43 35.42
C ILE A 225 0.18 -11.71 35.79
N HIS A 226 -0.14 -12.53 34.77
CA HIS A 226 -0.78 -13.82 34.99
C HIS A 226 -0.22 -14.86 34.02
N SER A 227 0.09 -16.06 34.55
CA SER A 227 0.51 -17.22 33.76
C SER A 227 -0.56 -18.28 33.77
N GLY A 228 -0.79 -18.94 32.66
CA GLY A 228 -1.76 -20.02 32.57
C GLY A 228 -2.12 -20.42 31.16
N LYS A 229 -3.03 -21.35 31.05
CA LYS A 229 -3.56 -21.87 29.79
C LYS A 229 -4.48 -20.81 29.16
N LYS A 230 -4.31 -20.58 27.85
CA LYS A 230 -5.14 -19.66 27.09
C LYS A 230 -5.54 -20.25 25.74
N ILE A 231 -6.78 -20.01 25.37
CA ILE A 231 -7.26 -20.21 24.00
C ILE A 231 -7.27 -18.82 23.39
N ILE A 232 -6.43 -18.62 22.40
CA ILE A 232 -6.30 -17.33 21.74
C ILE A 232 -6.69 -17.53 20.28
N LYS A 233 -7.75 -16.87 19.89
CA LYS A 233 -7.99 -16.58 18.50
C LYS A 233 -7.31 -15.23 18.26
N LEU A 234 -6.18 -15.25 17.60
CA LEU A 234 -5.57 -14.01 17.10
C LEU A 234 -6.48 -13.46 16.00
N LEU A 235 -7.66 -13.05 16.42
CA LEU A 235 -8.55 -12.28 15.62
C LEU A 235 -8.04 -10.85 15.65
N VAL A 236 -7.53 -10.45 14.55
CA VAL A 236 -7.54 -9.04 14.22
C VAL A 236 -9.03 -8.69 14.15
N ASN A 237 -9.56 -8.11 15.21
CA ASN A 237 -10.84 -7.43 15.14
C ASN A 237 -10.63 -6.20 14.27
N PHE A 238 -10.60 -6.41 12.96
CA PHE A 238 -10.95 -5.33 12.08
C PHE A 238 -12.45 -5.12 12.25
N PRO A 239 -12.90 -3.97 12.73
CA PRO A 239 -14.30 -3.66 12.60
C PRO A 239 -14.59 -3.63 11.09
N LEU A 240 -15.32 -4.61 10.64
CA LEU A 240 -15.95 -4.57 9.33
C LEU A 240 -17.00 -3.45 9.38
N PHE A 241 -16.64 -2.27 8.88
CA PHE A 241 -17.60 -1.25 8.54
C PHE A 241 -18.26 -1.60 7.22
#